data_ae3e229d35ab1e0881af1a9722023510
#
_entry.id   ae3e229d35ab1e0881af1a9722023510
#
_cell.length_a   1.000
_cell.length_b   1.000
_cell.length_c   1.000
_cell.angle_alpha   90.00
_cell.angle_beta   90.00
_cell.angle_gamma   90.00
#
_symmetry.space_group_name_H-M   'P 1'
#
loop_
_entity.id
_entity.type
_entity.pdbx_description
1 polymer ?
#
loop_
_entity_poly.entity_id
_entity_poly.type
_entity_poly.pdbx_seq_one_letter_code
_entity_poly.pdbx_strand_id
1 'polypeptide(L)'
;MNKSVARGIAFALLSATSFYAAADAHLIRVGFNPGPYKEQFEKGVAPYLLSKGYKIEYKDFSDGIQVNDAVARGDIEANIMQHPVYLKAINERLGIDNVGIVQVP
;
A
#
# COMPACT_ATOMS: atom_id res chain seq x y z
N MET A 1 18.18 -38.57 -11.94
CA MET A 1 16.80 -38.73 -12.43
C MET A 1 15.83 -37.82 -11.70
N ASN A 2 15.60 -38.07 -10.43
CA ASN A 2 14.67 -37.27 -9.65
C ASN A 2 15.09 -35.79 -9.49
N LYS A 3 16.39 -35.53 -9.53
CA LYS A 3 16.92 -34.17 -9.41
C LYS A 3 16.50 -33.26 -10.59
N SER A 4 16.43 -33.79 -11.79
CA SER A 4 16.01 -33.01 -12.96
C SER A 4 14.54 -32.63 -12.89
N VAL A 5 13.68 -33.54 -12.43
CA VAL A 5 12.23 -33.27 -12.27
C VAL A 5 12.01 -32.24 -11.18
N ALA A 6 12.71 -32.36 -10.04
CA ALA A 6 12.60 -31.41 -8.94
C ALA A 6 13.04 -30.01 -9.38
N ARG A 7 14.09 -29.88 -10.16
CA ARG A 7 14.55 -28.60 -10.67
C ARG A 7 13.53 -27.95 -11.60
N GLY A 8 12.90 -28.74 -12.46
CA GLY A 8 11.87 -28.23 -13.36
C GLY A 8 10.65 -27.68 -12.60
N ILE A 9 10.22 -28.39 -11.58
CA ILE A 9 9.09 -27.95 -10.75
C ILE A 9 9.43 -26.65 -10.00
N ALA A 10 10.63 -26.59 -9.40
CA ALA A 10 11.06 -25.39 -8.67
C ALA A 10 11.15 -24.18 -9.59
N PHE A 11 11.65 -24.35 -10.80
CA PHE A 11 11.74 -23.27 -11.78
C PHE A 11 10.36 -22.74 -12.18
N ALA A 12 9.40 -23.63 -12.40
CA ALA A 12 8.03 -23.23 -12.75
C ALA A 12 7.37 -22.44 -11.62
N LEU A 13 7.59 -22.82 -10.36
CA LEU A 13 7.05 -22.10 -9.23
C LEU A 13 7.64 -20.69 -9.11
N LEU A 14 8.94 -20.53 -9.35
CA LEU A 14 9.58 -19.22 -9.34
C LEU A 14 9.02 -18.31 -10.43
N SER A 15 8.79 -18.85 -11.63
CA SER A 15 8.20 -18.08 -12.72
C SER A 15 6.79 -17.60 -12.38
N ALA A 16 5.96 -18.47 -11.78
CA ALA A 16 4.62 -18.10 -11.36
C ALA A 16 4.64 -17.00 -10.28
N THR A 17 5.57 -17.10 -9.32
CA THR A 17 5.73 -16.09 -8.27
C THR A 17 6.14 -14.74 -8.86
N SER A 18 7.07 -14.72 -9.80
CA SER A 18 7.50 -13.48 -10.45
C SER A 18 6.37 -12.81 -11.22
N PHE A 19 5.56 -13.59 -11.93
CA PHE A 19 4.41 -13.07 -12.65
C PHE A 19 3.40 -12.43 -11.69
N TYR A 20 3.12 -13.09 -10.58
CA TYR A 20 2.18 -12.58 -9.59
C TYR A 20 2.67 -11.26 -8.98
N ALA A 21 3.95 -11.17 -8.64
CA ALA A 21 4.54 -9.94 -8.11
C ALA A 21 4.46 -8.80 -9.12
N ALA A 22 4.68 -9.07 -10.42
CA ALA A 22 4.57 -8.06 -11.47
C ALA A 22 3.14 -7.53 -11.59
N ALA A 23 2.11 -8.39 -11.44
CA ALA A 23 0.72 -7.98 -11.46
C ALA A 23 0.40 -7.06 -10.27
N ASP A 24 0.98 -7.35 -9.09
CA ASP A 24 0.79 -6.54 -7.88
C ASP A 24 1.47 -5.18 -7.97
N ALA A 25 2.48 -5.01 -8.81
CA ALA A 25 3.22 -3.75 -8.95
C ALA A 25 2.34 -2.59 -9.43
N HIS A 26 1.18 -2.85 -10.01
CA HIS A 26 0.24 -1.83 -10.48
C HIS A 26 -0.94 -1.61 -9.52
N LEU A 27 -0.96 -2.29 -8.41
CA LEU A 27 -2.00 -2.15 -7.40
C LEU A 27 -1.52 -1.22 -6.28
N ILE A 28 -2.33 -0.20 -5.99
CA ILE A 28 -2.09 0.70 -4.87
C ILE A 28 -3.22 0.52 -3.87
N ARG A 29 -2.89 0.08 -2.68
CA ARG A 29 -3.83 -0.04 -1.57
C ARG A 29 -3.67 1.21 -0.71
N VAL A 30 -4.76 1.97 -0.57
CA VAL A 30 -4.75 3.24 0.16
C VAL A 30 -5.68 3.13 1.36
N GLY A 31 -5.15 3.47 2.52
CA GLY A 31 -5.89 3.42 3.77
C GLY A 31 -6.46 4.76 4.18
N PHE A 32 -7.66 4.73 4.77
CA PHE A 32 -8.34 5.92 5.27
C PHE A 32 -8.95 5.63 6.63
N ASN A 33 -8.94 6.62 7.50
CA ASN A 33 -9.79 6.65 8.67
C ASN A 33 -11.05 7.48 8.35
N PRO A 34 -12.08 7.50 9.22
CA PRO A 34 -13.29 8.27 8.95
C PRO A 34 -12.98 9.76 8.72
N GLY A 35 -13.59 10.35 7.69
CA GLY A 35 -13.40 11.75 7.37
C GLY A 35 -13.50 12.01 5.86
N PRO A 36 -13.23 13.24 5.42
CA PRO A 36 -13.44 13.67 4.04
C PRO A 36 -12.34 13.26 3.06
N TYR A 37 -11.23 12.70 3.52
CA TYR A 37 -10.06 12.49 2.67
C TYR A 37 -10.26 11.41 1.62
N LYS A 38 -11.05 10.38 1.91
CA LYS A 38 -11.35 9.33 0.94
C LYS A 38 -12.06 9.90 -0.28
N GLU A 39 -13.09 10.72 -0.07
CA GLU A 39 -13.82 11.35 -1.16
C GLU A 39 -12.94 12.29 -1.97
N GLN A 40 -12.10 13.07 -1.28
CA GLN A 40 -11.15 13.96 -1.95
C GLN A 40 -10.19 13.16 -2.83
N PHE A 41 -9.70 12.05 -2.34
CA PHE A 41 -8.82 11.18 -3.11
C PHE A 41 -9.54 10.58 -4.32
N GLU A 42 -10.76 10.08 -4.14
CA GLU A 42 -11.55 9.48 -5.22
C GLU A 42 -11.81 10.49 -6.34
N LYS A 43 -12.05 11.75 -6.00
CA LYS A 43 -12.35 12.79 -6.99
C LYS A 43 -11.11 13.44 -7.59
N GLY A 44 -10.07 13.64 -6.77
CA GLY A 44 -8.91 14.45 -7.18
C GLY A 44 -7.70 13.65 -7.63
N VAL A 45 -7.49 12.45 -7.13
CA VAL A 45 -6.27 11.67 -7.36
C VAL A 45 -6.54 10.39 -8.14
N ALA A 46 -7.57 9.66 -7.77
CA ALA A 46 -7.85 8.35 -8.35
C ALA A 46 -8.00 8.37 -9.87
N PRO A 47 -8.73 9.33 -10.49
CA PRO A 47 -8.85 9.36 -11.96
C PRO A 47 -7.51 9.45 -12.66
N TYR A 48 -6.58 10.23 -12.10
CA TYR A 48 -5.24 10.36 -12.67
C TYR A 48 -4.47 9.04 -12.59
N LEU A 49 -4.48 8.38 -11.44
CA LEU A 49 -3.79 7.11 -11.26
C LEU A 49 -4.38 6.02 -12.17
N LEU A 50 -5.69 5.96 -12.26
CA LEU A 50 -6.37 5.00 -13.15
C LEU A 50 -5.98 5.23 -14.61
N SER A 51 -5.85 6.51 -15.02
CA SER A 51 -5.43 6.84 -16.39
C SER A 51 -4.00 6.41 -16.69
N LYS A 52 -3.17 6.24 -15.66
CA LYS A 52 -1.79 5.77 -15.78
C LYS A 52 -1.65 4.24 -15.67
N GLY A 53 -2.78 3.52 -15.58
CA GLY A 53 -2.77 2.07 -15.55
C GLY A 53 -2.69 1.45 -14.16
N TYR A 54 -2.79 2.26 -13.10
CA TYR A 54 -2.82 1.75 -11.74
C TYR A 54 -4.22 1.27 -11.38
N LYS A 55 -4.27 0.28 -10.50
CA LYS A 55 -5.49 -0.17 -9.82
C LYS A 55 -5.45 0.34 -8.39
N ILE A 56 -6.61 0.73 -7.86
CA ILE A 56 -6.70 1.27 -6.52
C ILE A 56 -7.63 0.41 -5.70
N GLU A 57 -7.18 0.04 -4.52
CA GLU A 57 -7.97 -0.68 -3.53
C GLU A 57 -8.06 0.18 -2.28
N TYR A 58 -9.28 0.43 -1.81
CA TYR A 58 -9.53 1.28 -0.66
C TYR A 58 -9.67 0.41 0.58
N LYS A 59 -8.99 0.80 1.66
CA LYS A 59 -9.07 0.13 2.96
C LYS A 59 -9.53 1.13 4.01
N ASP A 60 -10.61 0.83 4.69
CA ASP A 60 -11.13 1.69 5.76
C ASP A 60 -10.68 1.16 7.12
N PHE A 61 -10.23 2.08 7.96
CA PHE A 61 -9.77 1.80 9.31
C PHE A 61 -10.56 2.65 10.30
N SER A 62 -10.67 2.17 11.54
CA SER A 62 -11.41 2.91 12.57
C SER A 62 -10.59 4.01 13.22
N ASP A 63 -9.25 3.96 13.18
CA ASP A 63 -8.40 4.98 13.78
C ASP A 63 -7.06 5.12 13.04
N GLY A 64 -6.36 6.22 13.33
CA GLY A 64 -5.11 6.55 12.68
C GLY A 64 -3.92 5.68 13.08
N ILE A 65 -3.97 5.04 14.25
CA ILE A 65 -2.89 4.15 14.69
C ILE A 65 -2.87 2.92 13.81
N GLN A 66 -4.03 2.31 13.56
CA GLN A 66 -4.16 1.13 12.71
C GLN A 66 -3.72 1.42 11.28
N VAL A 67 -4.10 2.58 10.74
CA VAL A 67 -3.72 2.99 9.38
C VAL A 67 -2.21 3.11 9.25
N ASN A 68 -1.56 3.79 10.19
CA ASN A 68 -0.11 3.97 10.14
C ASN A 68 0.65 2.67 10.31
N ASP A 69 0.18 1.80 11.18
CA ASP A 69 0.78 0.48 11.36
C ASP A 69 0.65 -0.38 10.09
N ALA A 70 -0.49 -0.30 9.41
CA ALA A 70 -0.71 -1.03 8.16
C ALA A 70 0.27 -0.59 7.06
N VAL A 71 0.56 0.70 6.95
CA VAL A 71 1.58 1.20 6.03
C VAL A 71 2.96 0.65 6.39
N ALA A 72 3.31 0.71 7.67
CA ALA A 72 4.61 0.26 8.13
C ALA A 72 4.84 -1.24 7.89
N ARG A 73 3.77 -2.05 8.02
CA ARG A 73 3.86 -3.49 7.77
C ARG A 73 3.80 -3.86 6.28
N GLY A 74 3.48 -2.92 5.41
CA GLY A 74 3.31 -3.21 3.99
C GLY A 74 1.95 -3.81 3.63
N ASP A 75 0.97 -3.75 4.53
CA ASP A 75 -0.39 -4.20 4.23
C ASP A 75 -1.09 -3.28 3.24
N ILE A 76 -0.75 -1.99 3.28
CA ILE A 76 -1.17 -0.98 2.32
C ILE A 76 0.04 -0.15 1.92
N GLU A 77 -0.02 0.51 0.77
CA GLU A 77 1.09 1.32 0.24
C GLU A 77 1.09 2.73 0.79
N ALA A 78 -0.09 3.30 1.08
CA ALA A 78 -0.18 4.70 1.51
C ALA A 78 -1.45 4.96 2.30
N ASN A 79 -1.46 6.10 2.99
CA ASN A 79 -2.67 6.64 3.60
C ASN A 79 -2.74 8.15 3.38
N ILE A 80 -3.93 8.72 3.58
CA ILE A 80 -4.14 10.17 3.55
C ILE A 80 -5.01 10.51 4.75
N MET A 81 -4.39 11.05 5.81
CA MET A 81 -5.20 11.30 7.00
C MET A 81 -4.54 12.18 8.07
N GLN A 82 -3.27 12.57 7.93
CA GLN A 82 -2.59 13.09 9.09
C GLN A 82 -1.72 14.31 8.81
N HIS A 83 -1.58 15.11 9.84
CA HIS A 83 -0.69 16.25 9.89
C HIS A 83 0.75 15.77 10.16
N PRO A 84 1.79 16.46 9.67
CA PRO A 84 3.17 16.05 9.91
C PRO A 84 3.55 15.90 11.38
N VAL A 85 3.03 16.74 12.25
CA VAL A 85 3.29 16.65 13.70
C VAL A 85 2.75 15.36 14.28
N TYR A 86 1.54 14.98 13.87
CA TYR A 86 0.94 13.72 14.28
C TYR A 86 1.75 12.53 13.77
N LEU A 87 2.16 12.57 12.51
CA LEU A 87 2.96 11.50 11.92
C LEU A 87 4.25 11.27 12.69
N LYS A 88 4.95 12.35 13.06
CA LYS A 88 6.17 12.24 13.86
C LYS A 88 5.92 11.57 15.20
N ALA A 89 4.86 11.99 15.89
CA ALA A 89 4.53 11.44 17.21
C ALA A 89 4.16 9.95 17.11
N ILE A 90 3.42 9.55 16.09
CA ILE A 90 3.03 8.16 15.89
C ILE A 90 4.22 7.31 15.51
N ASN A 91 5.10 7.80 14.65
CA ASN A 91 6.35 7.08 14.31
C ASN A 91 7.17 6.77 15.56
N GLU A 92 7.34 7.76 16.43
CA GLU A 92 8.09 7.58 17.68
C GLU A 92 7.41 6.58 18.61
N ARG A 93 6.08 6.71 18.75
CA ARG A 93 5.31 5.87 19.65
C ARG A 93 5.29 4.41 19.22
N LEU A 94 5.18 4.15 17.92
CA LEU A 94 5.08 2.79 17.38
C LEU A 94 6.42 2.21 16.96
N GLY A 95 7.49 3.00 16.95
CA GLY A 95 8.79 2.55 16.47
C GLY A 95 8.79 2.29 14.98
N ILE A 96 8.09 3.09 14.19
CA ILE A 96 7.98 2.96 12.75
C ILE A 96 8.52 4.19 12.05
N ASP A 97 8.58 4.16 10.72
CA ASP A 97 9.37 5.12 9.94
C ASP A 97 8.60 5.56 8.69
N ASN A 98 7.31 5.76 8.81
CA ASN A 98 6.50 6.26 7.71
C ASN A 98 6.92 7.68 7.33
N VAL A 99 6.86 8.00 6.05
CA VAL A 99 7.26 9.32 5.55
C VAL A 99 6.11 10.00 4.84
N GLY A 100 6.03 11.32 4.99
CA GLY A 100 5.10 12.14 4.21
C GLY A 100 5.67 12.40 2.82
N ILE A 101 4.85 12.19 1.80
CA ILE A 101 5.27 12.41 0.41
C ILE A 101 4.59 13.63 -0.20
N VAL A 102 3.41 14.00 0.28
CA VAL A 102 2.66 15.15 -0.21
C VAL A 102 1.78 15.70 0.90
N GLN A 103 1.57 16.99 0.90
CA GLN A 103 0.66 17.64 1.85
C GLN A 103 -0.62 18.02 1.12
N VAL A 104 -1.76 17.60 1.70
CA VAL A 104 -3.08 17.96 1.19
C VAL A 104 -3.47 19.31 1.78
N PRO A 105 -3.95 20.25 0.95
CA PRO A 105 -4.36 21.57 1.43
C PRO A 105 -5.54 21.53 2.40
#